data_b4907d475034fccbd61c35afe427b65e
#
_entry.id   b4907d475034fccbd61c35afe427b65e
#
_cell.length_a   1.000
_cell.length_b   1.000
_cell.length_c   1.000
_cell.angle_alpha   90.00
_cell.angle_beta   90.00
_cell.angle_gamma   90.00
#
_symmetry.space_group_name_H-M   'P 1'
#
loop_
_entity.id
_entity.type
_entity.pdbx_description
1 polymer ?
#
loop_
_entity_poly.entity_id
_entity_poly.type
_entity_poly.pdbx_seq_one_letter_code
_entity_poly.pdbx_strand_id
1 'polypeptide(L)'
;DVHTRLSGVADHLAQNDVHALALARQAVKNLNAQKAPNIATHTPVPPKFDAQELYGVIPTDTRKPFDVREIIARIVDGSEFDEFKSRLGTTLICGFARIEGMPVGIIANNGILFTESALKGAHFIELCCQRKIPLVFLQNITGFMVGRKYENEGIARNGAKMVTAVATAAVPKFTIIIGGSFGAGNYGMCGRAYSPRFLWMWPNARISVMGGEQAASVLATVKRDGIEGKGGQWSAEEEAAFKAPIKEQYEVQGHPYYA
;
A
#
# COMPACT_ATOMS: atom_id res chain seq x y z
N ASP A 1 30.19 -27.23 -8.40
CA ASP A 1 30.37 -28.63 -8.84
C ASP A 1 29.99 -29.63 -7.73
N VAL A 2 30.44 -29.43 -6.48
CA VAL A 2 30.12 -30.35 -5.35
C VAL A 2 28.62 -30.55 -5.17
N HIS A 3 27.85 -29.47 -5.21
CA HIS A 3 26.40 -29.52 -4.96
C HIS A 3 25.58 -30.11 -6.11
N THR A 4 26.09 -30.02 -7.34
CA THR A 4 25.41 -30.61 -8.50
C THR A 4 25.83 -32.04 -8.82
N ARG A 5 27.04 -32.45 -8.38
CA ARG A 5 27.58 -33.76 -8.73
C ARG A 5 27.68 -34.75 -7.58
N LEU A 6 27.99 -34.26 -6.36
CA LEU A 6 28.23 -35.10 -5.22
C LEU A 6 27.09 -35.10 -4.22
N SER A 7 26.66 -33.94 -3.75
CA SER A 7 25.60 -33.85 -2.74
C SER A 7 24.18 -33.83 -3.35
N GLY A 8 24.03 -33.46 -4.61
CA GLY A 8 22.74 -33.39 -5.27
C GLY A 8 21.80 -32.29 -4.74
N VAL A 9 22.33 -31.33 -3.98
CA VAL A 9 21.53 -30.22 -3.42
C VAL A 9 21.07 -29.24 -4.50
N ALA A 10 21.84 -29.09 -5.56
CA ALA A 10 21.51 -28.26 -6.71
C ALA A 10 21.32 -29.12 -7.97
N ASP A 11 20.27 -28.84 -8.74
CA ASP A 11 19.92 -29.63 -9.93
C ASP A 11 20.77 -29.26 -11.15
N HIS A 12 21.23 -28.03 -11.24
CA HIS A 12 21.94 -27.51 -12.41
C HIS A 12 23.19 -26.73 -12.03
N LEU A 13 24.22 -26.84 -12.86
CA LEU A 13 25.42 -25.99 -12.83
C LEU A 13 25.47 -25.14 -14.07
N ALA A 14 25.33 -23.81 -13.91
CA ALA A 14 25.50 -22.87 -14.99
C ALA A 14 26.97 -22.49 -15.17
N GLN A 15 27.42 -22.35 -16.40
CA GLN A 15 28.79 -21.93 -16.75
C GLN A 15 28.96 -20.40 -16.67
N ASN A 16 27.89 -19.67 -16.91
CA ASN A 16 27.83 -18.20 -16.87
C ASN A 16 26.36 -17.75 -16.77
N ASP A 17 26.12 -16.44 -16.68
CA ASP A 17 24.79 -15.87 -16.50
C ASP A 17 23.84 -16.18 -17.67
N VAL A 18 24.36 -16.19 -18.92
CA VAL A 18 23.56 -16.53 -20.10
C VAL A 18 23.07 -17.97 -20.01
N HIS A 19 23.96 -18.89 -19.61
CA HIS A 19 23.59 -20.30 -19.40
C HIS A 19 22.62 -20.46 -18.22
N ALA A 20 22.80 -19.71 -17.13
CA ALA A 20 21.87 -19.72 -16.01
C ALA A 20 20.44 -19.29 -16.42
N LEU A 21 20.32 -18.23 -17.22
CA LEU A 21 19.05 -17.78 -17.77
C LEU A 21 18.42 -18.81 -18.73
N ALA A 22 19.23 -19.49 -19.52
CA ALA A 22 18.76 -20.56 -20.42
C ALA A 22 18.20 -21.75 -19.60
N LEU A 23 18.91 -22.19 -18.56
CA LEU A 23 18.46 -23.24 -17.63
C LEU A 23 17.17 -22.84 -16.89
N ALA A 24 17.08 -21.60 -16.42
CA ALA A 24 15.88 -21.09 -15.78
C ALA A 24 14.67 -21.10 -16.73
N ARG A 25 14.86 -20.66 -17.99
CA ARG A 25 13.80 -20.75 -19.01
C ARG A 25 13.37 -22.18 -19.27
N GLN A 26 14.32 -23.11 -19.33
CA GLN A 26 14.01 -24.52 -19.52
C GLN A 26 13.24 -25.11 -18.33
N ALA A 27 13.62 -24.77 -17.11
CA ALA A 27 12.89 -25.15 -15.90
C ALA A 27 11.44 -24.63 -15.92
N VAL A 28 11.25 -23.34 -16.25
CA VAL A 28 9.91 -22.75 -16.38
C VAL A 28 9.09 -23.44 -17.47
N LYS A 29 9.70 -23.81 -18.61
CA LYS A 29 9.02 -24.55 -19.68
C LYS A 29 8.51 -25.92 -19.22
N ASN A 30 9.22 -26.56 -18.30
CA ASN A 30 8.88 -27.88 -17.78
C ASN A 30 7.84 -27.86 -16.68
N LEU A 31 7.41 -26.68 -16.18
CA LEU A 31 6.42 -26.57 -15.11
C LEU A 31 5.00 -27.01 -15.51
N ASN A 32 4.75 -27.28 -16.78
CA ASN A 32 3.39 -27.55 -17.29
C ASN A 32 2.36 -26.49 -16.85
N ALA A 33 2.82 -25.25 -16.67
CA ALA A 33 1.98 -24.15 -16.22
C ALA A 33 1.06 -23.72 -17.36
N GLN A 34 -0.23 -23.89 -17.18
CA GLN A 34 -1.23 -23.33 -18.06
C GLN A 34 -1.64 -21.95 -17.58
N LYS A 35 -1.29 -20.91 -18.33
CA LYS A 35 -1.91 -19.60 -18.17
C LYS A 35 -3.31 -19.65 -18.78
N ALA A 36 -4.32 -19.87 -17.97
CA ALA A 36 -5.69 -19.58 -18.33
C ALA A 36 -6.14 -18.39 -17.49
N PRO A 37 -6.03 -17.14 -17.96
CA PRO A 37 -6.69 -16.02 -17.32
C PRO A 37 -8.19 -16.24 -17.47
N ASN A 38 -8.84 -16.79 -16.45
CA ASN A 38 -10.30 -16.95 -16.41
C ASN A 38 -10.94 -15.61 -16.01
N ILE A 39 -10.58 -14.55 -16.75
CA ILE A 39 -11.06 -13.18 -16.55
C ILE A 39 -11.79 -12.78 -17.80
N ALA A 40 -13.09 -12.49 -17.68
CA ALA A 40 -13.88 -11.94 -18.76
C ALA A 40 -13.42 -10.52 -19.07
N THR A 41 -12.80 -10.31 -20.22
CA THR A 41 -12.39 -8.98 -20.69
C THR A 41 -13.46 -8.37 -21.58
N HIS A 42 -13.57 -7.04 -21.53
CA HIS A 42 -14.40 -6.25 -22.45
C HIS A 42 -13.50 -5.35 -23.32
N THR A 43 -14.08 -4.73 -24.32
CA THR A 43 -13.38 -3.67 -25.05
C THR A 43 -13.10 -2.52 -24.10
N PRO A 44 -11.85 -2.03 -24.01
CA PRO A 44 -11.53 -0.88 -23.18
C PRO A 44 -12.34 0.36 -23.56
N VAL A 45 -12.75 1.11 -22.56
CA VAL A 45 -13.45 2.39 -22.74
C VAL A 45 -12.66 3.47 -22.01
N PRO A 46 -12.16 4.52 -22.69
CA PRO A 46 -11.40 5.57 -22.03
C PRO A 46 -12.19 6.19 -20.86
N PRO A 47 -11.51 6.62 -19.78
CA PRO A 47 -12.15 7.41 -18.74
C PRO A 47 -12.79 8.68 -19.32
N LYS A 48 -13.88 9.16 -18.71
CA LYS A 48 -14.57 10.39 -19.11
C LYS A 48 -13.79 11.65 -18.75
N PHE A 49 -12.88 11.55 -17.77
CA PHE A 49 -12.04 12.64 -17.29
C PHE A 49 -10.60 12.44 -17.76
N ASP A 50 -9.93 13.55 -18.09
CA ASP A 50 -8.55 13.50 -18.55
C ASP A 50 -7.60 13.07 -17.41
N ALA A 51 -6.71 12.13 -17.69
CA ALA A 51 -5.70 11.69 -16.74
C ALA A 51 -4.74 12.82 -16.30
N GLN A 52 -4.54 13.85 -17.12
CA GLN A 52 -3.72 15.02 -16.76
C GLN A 52 -4.31 15.81 -15.58
N GLU A 53 -5.62 15.76 -15.38
CA GLU A 53 -6.27 16.39 -14.22
C GLU A 53 -5.81 15.84 -12.88
N LEU A 54 -5.22 14.61 -12.86
CA LEU A 54 -4.63 14.01 -11.65
C LEU A 54 -3.58 14.91 -11.00
N TYR A 55 -2.85 15.72 -11.77
CA TYR A 55 -1.91 16.71 -11.23
C TYR A 55 -2.58 17.81 -10.40
N GLY A 56 -3.87 18.05 -10.59
CA GLY A 56 -4.65 19.02 -9.82
C GLY A 56 -5.50 18.40 -8.70
N VAL A 57 -5.78 17.10 -8.77
CA VAL A 57 -6.60 16.38 -7.77
C VAL A 57 -5.86 16.22 -6.45
N ILE A 58 -4.55 15.92 -6.50
CA ILE A 58 -3.75 15.71 -5.31
C ILE A 58 -3.15 17.04 -4.87
N PRO A 59 -3.48 17.51 -3.64
CA PRO A 59 -2.91 18.73 -3.13
C PRO A 59 -1.41 18.60 -2.87
N THR A 60 -0.67 19.67 -3.11
CA THR A 60 0.76 19.74 -2.77
C THR A 60 1.01 19.69 -1.26
N ASP A 61 0.07 20.17 -0.47
CA ASP A 61 0.08 20.02 1.00
C ASP A 61 -0.56 18.68 1.38
N THR A 62 0.26 17.73 1.81
CA THR A 62 -0.16 16.36 2.18
C THR A 62 -1.14 16.30 3.36
N ARG A 63 -1.34 17.40 4.10
CA ARG A 63 -2.32 17.52 5.18
C ARG A 63 -3.72 17.81 4.67
N LYS A 64 -3.86 18.28 3.45
CA LYS A 64 -5.17 18.55 2.84
C LYS A 64 -5.79 17.25 2.35
N PRO A 65 -7.02 16.92 2.79
CA PRO A 65 -7.71 15.75 2.28
C PRO A 65 -8.17 15.98 0.83
N PHE A 66 -8.29 14.90 0.09
CA PHE A 66 -8.96 14.85 -1.21
C PHE A 66 -9.83 13.60 -1.28
N ASP A 67 -10.86 13.60 -2.11
CA ASP A 67 -11.68 12.41 -2.32
C ASP A 67 -10.98 11.49 -3.34
N VAL A 68 -10.65 10.28 -2.93
CA VAL A 68 -9.98 9.30 -3.79
C VAL A 68 -10.84 8.83 -4.96
N ARG A 69 -12.16 9.06 -4.92
CA ARG A 69 -13.05 8.80 -6.06
C ARG A 69 -12.70 9.62 -7.28
N GLU A 70 -12.14 10.81 -7.07
CA GLU A 70 -11.63 11.67 -8.15
C GLU A 70 -10.46 11.01 -8.91
N ILE A 71 -9.61 10.27 -8.20
CA ILE A 71 -8.55 9.47 -8.83
C ILE A 71 -9.17 8.28 -9.57
N ILE A 72 -10.06 7.54 -8.90
CA ILE A 72 -10.72 6.37 -9.49
C ILE A 72 -11.40 6.74 -10.80
N ALA A 73 -12.14 7.84 -10.85
CA ALA A 73 -12.86 8.30 -12.04
C ALA A 73 -11.94 8.60 -13.24
N ARG A 74 -10.64 8.85 -13.01
CA ARG A 74 -9.65 9.16 -14.07
C ARG A 74 -8.79 7.98 -14.49
N ILE A 75 -8.97 6.82 -13.85
CA ILE A 75 -8.17 5.62 -14.15
C ILE A 75 -9.00 4.41 -14.57
N VAL A 76 -10.34 4.44 -14.37
CA VAL A 76 -11.20 3.30 -14.68
C VAL A 76 -11.98 3.54 -15.97
N ASP A 77 -12.27 2.47 -16.68
CA ASP A 77 -13.00 2.48 -17.94
C ASP A 77 -14.34 3.19 -17.81
N GLY A 78 -14.61 4.15 -18.71
CA GLY A 78 -15.82 4.94 -18.73
C GLY A 78 -16.09 5.74 -17.45
N SER A 79 -15.12 5.84 -16.55
CA SER A 79 -15.29 6.40 -15.19
C SER A 79 -16.38 5.69 -14.38
N GLU A 80 -16.63 4.42 -14.70
CA GLU A 80 -17.66 3.62 -14.05
C GLU A 80 -17.10 2.88 -12.84
N PHE A 81 -17.70 3.12 -11.67
CA PHE A 81 -17.28 2.55 -10.40
C PHE A 81 -18.51 2.12 -9.58
N ASP A 82 -18.61 0.81 -9.31
CA ASP A 82 -19.66 0.23 -8.46
C ASP A 82 -19.15 0.12 -7.01
N GLU A 83 -19.47 1.14 -6.21
CA GLU A 83 -18.98 1.25 -4.84
C GLU A 83 -19.66 0.29 -3.88
N PHE A 84 -18.88 -0.59 -3.29
CA PHE A 84 -19.31 -1.55 -2.28
C PHE A 84 -19.48 -0.90 -0.91
N LYS A 85 -20.66 -1.03 -0.31
CA LYS A 85 -20.99 -0.49 1.02
C LYS A 85 -20.59 0.99 1.18
N SER A 86 -21.02 1.83 0.25
CA SER A 86 -20.66 3.25 0.18
C SER A 86 -20.95 4.04 1.46
N ARG A 87 -21.94 3.59 2.26
CA ARG A 87 -22.36 4.26 3.52
C ARG A 87 -21.65 3.75 4.77
N LEU A 88 -20.89 2.64 4.67
CA LEU A 88 -20.16 2.05 5.80
C LEU A 88 -18.66 2.30 5.63
N GLY A 89 -17.96 2.67 6.70
CA GLY A 89 -16.51 2.83 6.69
C GLY A 89 -16.03 3.76 5.56
N THR A 90 -16.55 4.97 5.51
CA THR A 90 -16.36 5.94 4.41
C THR A 90 -14.92 6.41 4.21
N THR A 91 -14.03 6.09 5.15
CA THR A 91 -12.58 6.38 5.03
C THR A 91 -11.80 5.32 4.24
N LEU A 92 -12.48 4.24 3.81
CA LEU A 92 -11.99 3.25 2.86
C LEU A 92 -13.01 3.07 1.75
N ILE A 93 -12.62 3.33 0.53
CA ILE A 93 -13.45 3.13 -0.65
C ILE A 93 -13.13 1.76 -1.23
N CYS A 94 -14.15 0.94 -1.41
CA CYS A 94 -14.05 -0.37 -2.04
C CYS A 94 -15.08 -0.45 -3.16
N GLY A 95 -14.75 -1.02 -4.30
CA GLY A 95 -15.72 -1.18 -5.37
C GLY A 95 -15.17 -1.90 -6.59
N PHE A 96 -16.07 -2.27 -7.48
CA PHE A 96 -15.76 -2.95 -8.74
C PHE A 96 -15.66 -1.94 -9.87
N ALA A 97 -14.68 -2.15 -10.74
CA ALA A 97 -14.47 -1.36 -11.94
C ALA A 97 -13.84 -2.22 -13.05
N ARG A 98 -13.51 -1.57 -14.16
CA ARG A 98 -12.64 -2.13 -15.19
C ARG A 98 -11.49 -1.17 -15.45
N ILE A 99 -10.33 -1.73 -15.78
CA ILE A 99 -9.16 -1.01 -16.25
C ILE A 99 -8.68 -1.73 -17.50
N GLU A 100 -8.63 -1.03 -18.63
CA GLU A 100 -8.28 -1.61 -19.92
C GLU A 100 -9.11 -2.88 -20.25
N GLY A 101 -10.42 -2.81 -20.00
CA GLY A 101 -11.36 -3.90 -20.20
C GLY A 101 -11.31 -5.01 -19.16
N MET A 102 -10.34 -5.05 -18.27
CA MET A 102 -10.16 -6.08 -17.27
C MET A 102 -10.91 -5.74 -15.97
N PRO A 103 -11.69 -6.68 -15.39
CA PRO A 103 -12.35 -6.44 -14.12
C PRO A 103 -11.33 -6.34 -12.99
N VAL A 104 -11.53 -5.36 -12.11
CA VAL A 104 -10.70 -5.12 -10.93
C VAL A 104 -11.56 -4.79 -9.71
N GLY A 105 -11.10 -5.21 -8.54
CA GLY A 105 -11.59 -4.71 -7.26
C GLY A 105 -10.65 -3.63 -6.77
N ILE A 106 -11.14 -2.42 -6.59
CA ILE A 106 -10.36 -1.28 -6.11
C ILE A 106 -10.57 -1.12 -4.61
N ILE A 107 -9.47 -0.93 -3.88
CA ILE A 107 -9.45 -0.61 -2.44
C ILE A 107 -8.61 0.64 -2.29
N ALA A 108 -9.22 1.72 -1.87
CA ALA A 108 -8.59 3.04 -1.85
C ALA A 108 -8.77 3.75 -0.50
N ASN A 109 -7.72 4.33 0.03
CA ASN A 109 -7.82 5.13 1.25
C ASN A 109 -8.48 6.48 0.96
N ASN A 110 -9.43 6.82 1.80
CA ASN A 110 -10.09 8.14 1.85
C ASN A 110 -9.98 8.74 3.26
N GLY A 111 -8.94 8.35 4.00
CA GLY A 111 -8.65 8.76 5.37
C GLY A 111 -8.07 7.64 6.22
N ILE A 112 -8.11 7.84 7.53
CA ILE A 112 -7.62 6.90 8.54
C ILE A 112 -8.50 5.64 8.55
N LEU A 113 -7.91 4.46 8.79
CA LEU A 113 -8.65 3.21 8.92
C LEU A 113 -9.29 3.09 10.31
N PHE A 114 -10.61 3.03 10.35
CA PHE A 114 -11.42 2.69 11.51
C PHE A 114 -11.82 1.20 11.49
N THR A 115 -12.44 0.75 12.56
CA THR A 115 -12.93 -0.63 12.72
C THR A 115 -13.85 -1.06 11.57
N GLU A 116 -14.84 -0.24 11.23
CA GLU A 116 -15.77 -0.51 10.14
C GLU A 116 -15.11 -0.47 8.76
N SER A 117 -14.12 0.40 8.56
CA SER A 117 -13.33 0.44 7.32
C SER A 117 -12.52 -0.84 7.15
N ALA A 118 -11.89 -1.33 8.22
CA ALA A 118 -11.14 -2.57 8.20
C ALA A 118 -12.03 -3.79 7.92
N LEU A 119 -13.21 -3.86 8.54
CA LEU A 119 -14.20 -4.92 8.29
C LEU A 119 -14.75 -4.88 6.85
N LYS A 120 -15.03 -3.70 6.32
CA LYS A 120 -15.43 -3.50 4.91
C LYS A 120 -14.35 -3.98 3.96
N GLY A 121 -13.09 -3.58 4.21
CA GLY A 121 -11.95 -3.98 3.39
C GLY A 121 -11.73 -5.49 3.40
N ALA A 122 -11.75 -6.13 4.56
CA ALA A 122 -11.63 -7.59 4.68
C ALA A 122 -12.71 -8.31 3.86
N HIS A 123 -13.97 -7.95 4.06
CA HIS A 123 -15.10 -8.54 3.33
C HIS A 123 -14.96 -8.35 1.81
N PHE A 124 -14.58 -7.16 1.37
CA PHE A 124 -14.44 -6.88 -0.07
C PHE A 124 -13.30 -7.68 -0.71
N ILE A 125 -12.16 -7.82 -0.02
CA ILE A 125 -11.03 -8.64 -0.47
C ILE A 125 -11.46 -10.10 -0.63
N GLU A 126 -12.18 -10.64 0.35
CA GLU A 126 -12.70 -12.02 0.31
C GLU A 126 -13.66 -12.23 -0.86
N LEU A 127 -14.58 -11.28 -1.12
CA LEU A 127 -15.47 -11.31 -2.28
C LEU A 127 -14.69 -11.33 -3.61
N CYS A 128 -13.68 -10.50 -3.74
CA CYS A 128 -12.82 -10.47 -4.94
C CYS A 128 -12.08 -11.79 -5.12
N CYS A 129 -11.58 -12.40 -4.04
CA CYS A 129 -10.91 -13.69 -4.07
C CYS A 129 -11.87 -14.81 -4.54
N GLN A 130 -13.10 -14.86 -3.99
CA GLN A 130 -14.12 -15.83 -4.40
C GLN A 130 -14.50 -15.68 -5.89
N ARG A 131 -14.56 -14.45 -6.37
CA ARG A 131 -14.89 -14.12 -7.77
C ARG A 131 -13.69 -14.14 -8.71
N LYS A 132 -12.47 -14.40 -8.19
CA LYS A 132 -11.19 -14.38 -8.92
C LYS A 132 -10.91 -13.04 -9.61
N ILE A 133 -11.32 -11.94 -8.98
CA ILE A 133 -11.12 -10.57 -9.45
C ILE A 133 -9.80 -10.03 -8.89
N PRO A 134 -8.85 -9.57 -9.71
CA PRO A 134 -7.62 -8.92 -9.26
C PRO A 134 -7.91 -7.69 -8.40
N LEU A 135 -7.02 -7.39 -7.46
CA LEU A 135 -7.13 -6.28 -6.53
C LEU A 135 -6.14 -5.15 -6.88
N VAL A 136 -6.65 -3.92 -6.89
CA VAL A 136 -5.85 -2.70 -7.03
C VAL A 136 -5.99 -1.88 -5.75
N PHE A 137 -4.87 -1.65 -5.07
CA PHE A 137 -4.80 -0.83 -3.86
C PHE A 137 -4.28 0.56 -4.20
N LEU A 138 -5.08 1.58 -3.95
CA LEU A 138 -4.68 3.00 -4.01
C LEU A 138 -4.37 3.45 -2.59
N GLN A 139 -3.08 3.49 -2.27
CA GLN A 139 -2.62 3.65 -0.90
C GLN A 139 -2.32 5.13 -0.59
N ASN A 140 -3.06 5.68 0.35
CA ASN A 140 -2.81 6.97 1.01
C ASN A 140 -3.15 6.82 2.49
N ILE A 141 -2.30 6.10 3.23
CA ILE A 141 -2.57 5.68 4.60
C ILE A 141 -1.63 6.30 5.61
N THR A 142 -2.19 6.91 6.62
CA THR A 142 -1.47 7.41 7.80
C THR A 142 -1.44 6.42 8.95
N GLY A 143 -2.33 5.43 8.95
CA GLY A 143 -2.40 4.36 9.96
C GLY A 143 -3.82 3.91 10.26
N PHE A 144 -3.92 2.92 11.13
CA PHE A 144 -5.17 2.61 11.83
C PHE A 144 -5.41 3.65 12.93
N MET A 145 -6.68 3.92 13.22
CA MET A 145 -7.02 4.83 14.30
C MET A 145 -6.56 4.27 15.65
N VAL A 146 -5.98 5.11 16.47
CA VAL A 146 -5.45 4.76 17.79
C VAL A 146 -6.22 5.48 18.89
N GLY A 147 -6.13 4.96 20.11
CA GLY A 147 -6.70 5.55 21.30
C GLY A 147 -7.68 4.61 22.03
N ARG A 148 -7.83 4.83 23.33
CA ARG A 148 -8.57 3.95 24.25
C ARG A 148 -9.97 3.57 23.75
N LYS A 149 -10.69 4.54 23.17
CA LYS A 149 -12.01 4.30 22.60
C LYS A 149 -11.98 3.25 21.50
N TYR A 150 -11.09 3.41 20.54
CA TYR A 150 -10.98 2.54 19.36
C TYR A 150 -10.41 1.16 19.68
N GLU A 151 -9.50 1.10 20.66
CA GLU A 151 -9.01 -0.18 21.19
C GLU A 151 -10.13 -0.96 21.87
N ASN A 152 -10.98 -0.29 22.66
CA ASN A 152 -12.15 -0.91 23.28
C ASN A 152 -13.19 -1.38 22.24
N GLU A 153 -13.33 -0.67 21.13
CA GLU A 153 -14.19 -1.03 19.99
C GLU A 153 -13.58 -2.16 19.12
N GLY A 154 -12.35 -2.60 19.44
CA GLY A 154 -11.70 -3.75 18.83
C GLY A 154 -10.96 -3.46 17.52
N ILE A 155 -10.40 -2.25 17.36
CA ILE A 155 -9.64 -1.87 16.15
C ILE A 155 -8.49 -2.83 15.86
N ALA A 156 -7.75 -3.29 16.90
CA ALA A 156 -6.65 -4.25 16.73
C ALA A 156 -7.15 -5.58 16.12
N ARG A 157 -8.23 -6.14 16.69
CA ARG A 157 -8.82 -7.40 16.20
C ARG A 157 -9.39 -7.26 14.78
N ASN A 158 -10.08 -6.18 14.50
CA ASN A 158 -10.74 -5.97 13.20
C ASN A 158 -9.74 -5.50 12.13
N GLY A 159 -8.72 -4.73 12.51
CA GLY A 159 -7.58 -4.42 11.66
C GLY A 159 -6.81 -5.67 11.25
N ALA A 160 -6.59 -6.59 12.20
CA ALA A 160 -5.94 -7.88 11.91
C ALA A 160 -6.71 -8.71 10.87
N LYS A 161 -8.06 -8.66 10.85
CA LYS A 161 -8.87 -9.33 9.82
C LYS A 161 -8.57 -8.80 8.42
N MET A 162 -8.45 -7.48 8.28
CA MET A 162 -8.10 -6.87 6.98
C MET A 162 -6.69 -7.28 6.54
N VAL A 163 -5.72 -7.24 7.47
CA VAL A 163 -4.34 -7.67 7.20
C VAL A 163 -4.30 -9.14 6.79
N THR A 164 -5.06 -10.00 7.48
CA THR A 164 -5.18 -11.43 7.14
C THR A 164 -5.78 -11.61 5.75
N ALA A 165 -6.86 -10.90 5.42
CA ALA A 165 -7.48 -10.98 4.10
C ALA A 165 -6.50 -10.56 3.00
N VAL A 166 -5.71 -9.50 3.20
CA VAL A 166 -4.65 -9.09 2.26
C VAL A 166 -3.57 -10.16 2.12
N ALA A 167 -3.11 -10.72 3.25
CA ALA A 167 -2.04 -11.73 3.26
C ALA A 167 -2.43 -13.02 2.56
N THR A 168 -3.68 -13.46 2.74
CA THR A 168 -4.21 -14.73 2.21
C THR A 168 -4.90 -14.60 0.86
N ALA A 169 -5.02 -13.38 0.31
CA ALA A 169 -5.66 -13.15 -0.98
C ALA A 169 -4.98 -13.93 -2.10
N ALA A 170 -5.72 -14.85 -2.72
CA ALA A 170 -5.24 -15.75 -3.78
C ALA A 170 -5.42 -15.17 -5.21
N VAL A 171 -5.67 -13.87 -5.34
CA VAL A 171 -5.77 -13.15 -6.61
C VAL A 171 -4.57 -12.20 -6.79
N PRO A 172 -4.23 -11.81 -8.02
CA PRO A 172 -3.21 -10.80 -8.25
C PRO A 172 -3.53 -9.50 -7.51
N LYS A 173 -2.53 -8.95 -6.84
CA LYS A 173 -2.60 -7.68 -6.10
C LYS A 173 -1.64 -6.68 -6.73
N PHE A 174 -2.11 -5.45 -6.92
CA PHE A 174 -1.32 -4.33 -7.43
C PHE A 174 -1.46 -3.18 -6.45
N THR A 175 -0.35 -2.54 -6.11
CA THR A 175 -0.38 -1.42 -5.15
C THR A 175 0.22 -0.17 -5.78
N ILE A 176 -0.51 0.93 -5.69
CA ILE A 176 -0.05 2.26 -6.09
C ILE A 176 -0.10 3.15 -4.86
N ILE A 177 1.05 3.61 -4.39
CA ILE A 177 1.13 4.57 -3.31
C ILE A 177 0.93 5.96 -3.90
N ILE A 178 -0.25 6.53 -3.70
CA ILE A 178 -0.69 7.81 -4.25
C ILE A 178 -0.42 9.00 -3.31
N GLY A 179 -0.02 8.70 -2.06
CA GLY A 179 0.25 9.68 -1.02
C GLY A 179 1.08 9.06 0.10
N GLY A 180 0.57 9.04 1.31
CA GLY A 180 1.26 8.46 2.47
C GLY A 180 1.20 6.93 2.52
N SER A 181 2.26 6.31 3.02
CA SER A 181 2.32 4.88 3.35
C SER A 181 3.06 4.70 4.67
N PHE A 182 2.33 4.77 5.79
CA PHE A 182 2.92 4.82 7.11
C PHE A 182 2.43 3.69 8.02
N GLY A 183 3.37 3.15 8.80
CA GLY A 183 3.12 2.23 9.89
C GLY A 183 2.36 0.96 9.51
N ALA A 184 1.58 0.42 10.45
CA ALA A 184 0.81 -0.81 10.26
C ALA A 184 -0.33 -0.68 9.23
N GLY A 185 -0.77 0.55 8.91
CA GLY A 185 -1.73 0.78 7.83
C GLY A 185 -1.25 0.31 6.45
N ASN A 186 0.07 0.37 6.23
CA ASN A 186 0.71 -0.19 5.04
C ASN A 186 0.37 -1.69 4.85
N TYR A 187 0.27 -2.45 5.93
CA TYR A 187 -0.05 -3.88 5.87
C TYR A 187 -1.48 -4.12 5.40
N GLY A 188 -2.45 -3.39 5.93
CA GLY A 188 -3.86 -3.48 5.51
C GLY A 188 -4.09 -3.03 4.06
N MET A 189 -3.21 -2.22 3.51
CA MET A 189 -3.28 -1.70 2.14
C MET A 189 -2.30 -2.39 1.16
N CYS A 190 -1.92 -3.62 1.46
CA CYS A 190 -1.04 -4.44 0.59
C CYS A 190 0.29 -3.76 0.26
N GLY A 191 1.00 -3.30 1.28
CA GLY A 191 2.35 -2.79 1.10
C GLY A 191 3.35 -3.88 0.74
N ARG A 192 4.61 -3.51 0.64
CA ARG A 192 5.72 -4.36 0.16
C ARG A 192 5.77 -5.74 0.82
N ALA A 193 5.51 -5.82 2.14
CA ALA A 193 5.56 -7.07 2.91
C ALA A 193 4.50 -8.12 2.49
N TYR A 194 3.46 -7.70 1.78
CA TYR A 194 2.35 -8.57 1.36
C TYR A 194 2.40 -8.95 -0.12
N SER A 195 3.57 -8.81 -0.73
CA SER A 195 3.91 -9.32 -2.05
C SER A 195 2.88 -8.96 -3.14
N PRO A 196 2.60 -7.66 -3.36
CA PRO A 196 1.88 -7.27 -4.56
C PRO A 196 2.69 -7.68 -5.79
N ARG A 197 2.03 -7.97 -6.92
CA ARG A 197 2.70 -8.25 -8.19
C ARG A 197 3.57 -7.10 -8.65
N PHE A 198 3.05 -5.88 -8.44
CA PHE A 198 3.78 -4.63 -8.65
C PHE A 198 3.40 -3.65 -7.53
N LEU A 199 4.37 -2.85 -7.15
CA LEU A 199 4.19 -1.72 -6.25
C LEU A 199 4.84 -0.49 -6.89
N TRP A 200 4.03 0.54 -7.11
CA TRP A 200 4.47 1.82 -7.65
C TRP A 200 4.24 2.93 -6.63
N MET A 201 5.05 3.96 -6.71
CA MET A 201 4.90 5.17 -5.92
C MET A 201 4.79 6.39 -6.83
N TRP A 202 3.84 7.26 -6.55
CA TRP A 202 3.76 8.55 -7.21
C TRP A 202 4.84 9.51 -6.68
N PRO A 203 5.26 10.52 -7.47
CA PRO A 203 6.34 11.43 -7.06
C PRO A 203 6.09 12.18 -5.74
N ASN A 204 4.82 12.45 -5.42
CA ASN A 204 4.39 13.07 -4.18
C ASN A 204 4.28 12.09 -3.00
N ALA A 205 4.38 10.79 -3.24
CA ALA A 205 4.21 9.77 -2.20
C ALA A 205 5.38 9.74 -1.21
N ARG A 206 5.10 9.34 0.02
CA ARG A 206 6.11 9.13 1.08
C ARG A 206 5.83 7.83 1.81
N ILE A 207 6.89 7.09 2.10
CA ILE A 207 6.83 5.83 2.84
C ILE A 207 7.80 5.85 4.02
N SER A 208 7.32 5.51 5.21
CA SER A 208 8.15 5.27 6.39
C SER A 208 7.36 4.58 7.50
N VAL A 209 8.01 4.35 8.64
CA VAL A 209 7.35 3.79 9.84
C VAL A 209 6.25 4.73 10.36
N MET A 210 6.48 6.05 10.29
CA MET A 210 5.53 7.11 10.65
C MET A 210 5.89 8.39 9.91
N GLY A 211 5.01 9.38 9.89
CA GLY A 211 5.31 10.69 9.30
C GLY A 211 6.48 11.37 10.00
N GLY A 212 7.35 12.06 9.25
CA GLY A 212 8.56 12.70 9.79
C GLY A 212 8.27 13.74 10.89
N GLU A 213 7.18 14.50 10.77
CA GLU A 213 6.74 15.43 11.82
C GLU A 213 6.37 14.70 13.13
N GLN A 214 5.67 13.57 13.00
CA GLN A 214 5.30 12.74 14.14
C GLN A 214 6.53 12.13 14.79
N ALA A 215 7.45 11.56 14.01
CA ALA A 215 8.69 10.98 14.50
C ALA A 215 9.54 12.02 15.25
N ALA A 216 9.73 13.20 14.67
CA ALA A 216 10.45 14.30 15.28
C ALA A 216 9.81 14.75 16.60
N SER A 217 8.47 14.80 16.66
CA SER A 217 7.74 15.20 17.87
C SER A 217 7.84 14.16 18.99
N VAL A 218 7.74 12.87 18.68
CA VAL A 218 7.89 11.78 19.66
C VAL A 218 9.29 11.80 20.26
N LEU A 219 10.33 11.89 19.42
CA LEU A 219 11.72 11.93 19.86
C LEU A 219 12.03 13.20 20.67
N ALA A 220 11.45 14.34 20.30
CA ALA A 220 11.57 15.58 21.06
C ALA A 220 10.92 15.47 22.45
N THR A 221 9.74 14.85 22.54
CA THR A 221 9.08 14.61 23.83
C THR A 221 9.96 13.77 24.76
N VAL A 222 10.47 12.63 24.27
CA VAL A 222 11.38 11.78 25.06
C VAL A 222 12.62 12.53 25.53
N LYS A 223 13.21 13.36 24.65
CA LYS A 223 14.39 14.16 24.99
C LYS A 223 14.06 15.24 26.02
N ARG A 224 12.91 15.93 25.85
CA ARG A 224 12.43 16.95 26.82
C ARG A 224 12.24 16.33 28.19
N ASP A 225 11.51 15.23 28.30
CA ASP A 225 11.26 14.53 29.56
C ASP A 225 12.58 14.15 30.26
N GLY A 226 13.58 13.72 29.48
CA GLY A 226 14.91 13.40 29.99
C GLY A 226 15.70 14.60 30.51
N ILE A 227 15.51 15.79 29.94
CA ILE A 227 16.15 17.05 30.37
C ILE A 227 15.46 17.57 31.63
N GLU A 228 14.12 17.67 31.61
CA GLU A 228 13.29 18.17 32.70
C GLU A 228 13.41 17.26 33.94
N GLY A 229 13.47 15.94 33.76
CA GLY A 229 13.71 14.97 34.83
C GLY A 229 15.06 15.11 35.54
N LYS A 230 16.01 15.83 34.93
CA LYS A 230 17.32 16.19 35.50
C LYS A 230 17.38 17.65 36.02
N GLY A 231 16.22 18.35 36.01
CA GLY A 231 16.11 19.74 36.46
C GLY A 231 16.58 20.77 35.43
N GLY A 232 16.81 20.37 34.18
CA GLY A 232 17.16 21.26 33.06
C GLY A 232 15.90 21.89 32.41
N GLN A 233 16.16 22.90 31.57
CA GLN A 233 15.13 23.49 30.68
C GLN A 233 15.57 23.28 29.23
N TRP A 234 14.58 23.17 28.33
CA TRP A 234 14.82 23.05 26.89
C TRP A 234 13.98 24.09 26.14
N SER A 235 14.65 24.99 25.44
CA SER A 235 13.99 26.09 24.75
C SER A 235 13.27 25.62 23.49
N ALA A 236 12.33 26.43 23.01
CA ALA A 236 11.60 26.14 21.77
C ALA A 236 12.56 26.14 20.55
N GLU A 237 13.59 26.99 20.58
CA GLU A 237 14.61 27.05 19.51
C GLU A 237 15.46 25.79 19.49
N GLU A 238 15.89 25.30 20.65
CA GLU A 238 16.66 24.06 20.76
C GLU A 238 15.83 22.83 20.32
N GLU A 239 14.52 22.82 20.68
CA GLU A 239 13.61 21.78 20.21
C GLU A 239 13.43 21.81 18.70
N ALA A 240 13.25 23.00 18.11
CA ALA A 240 13.13 23.15 16.66
C ALA A 240 14.41 22.69 15.94
N ALA A 241 15.58 23.07 16.44
CA ALA A 241 16.88 22.64 15.92
C ALA A 241 17.07 21.11 16.01
N PHE A 242 16.59 20.50 17.08
CA PHE A 242 16.60 19.03 17.23
C PHE A 242 15.66 18.31 16.24
N LYS A 243 14.48 18.86 16.01
CA LYS A 243 13.49 18.28 15.09
C LYS A 243 13.87 18.39 13.62
N ALA A 244 14.58 19.46 13.23
CA ALA A 244 14.87 19.76 11.82
C ALA A 244 15.60 18.61 11.08
N PRO A 245 16.75 18.08 11.57
CA PRO A 245 17.46 17.01 10.88
C PRO A 245 16.65 15.69 10.82
N ILE A 246 15.80 15.43 11.82
CA ILE A 246 14.94 14.24 11.82
C ILE A 246 13.90 14.34 10.69
N LYS A 247 13.25 15.50 10.56
CA LYS A 247 12.28 15.75 9.48
C LYS A 247 12.93 15.63 8.11
N GLU A 248 14.12 16.22 7.94
CA GLU A 248 14.90 16.15 6.71
C GLU A 248 15.23 14.70 6.34
N GLN A 249 15.68 13.91 7.30
CA GLN A 249 15.99 12.50 7.10
C GLN A 249 14.76 11.71 6.63
N TYR A 250 13.60 11.93 7.25
CA TYR A 250 12.35 11.26 6.87
C TYR A 250 11.86 11.70 5.49
N GLU A 251 12.04 12.97 5.13
CA GLU A 251 11.66 13.48 3.81
C GLU A 251 12.52 12.85 2.70
N VAL A 252 13.83 12.79 2.91
CA VAL A 252 14.78 12.21 1.94
C VAL A 252 14.57 10.70 1.82
N GLN A 253 14.54 9.98 2.94
CA GLN A 253 14.46 8.51 2.93
C GLN A 253 13.08 7.98 2.58
N GLY A 254 12.02 8.75 2.82
CA GLY A 254 10.65 8.39 2.44
C GLY A 254 10.30 8.69 0.98
N HIS A 255 11.21 9.33 0.25
CA HIS A 255 10.96 9.74 -1.13
C HIS A 255 10.99 8.55 -2.10
N PRO A 256 10.14 8.52 -3.16
CA PRO A 256 10.06 7.39 -4.11
C PRO A 256 11.39 7.01 -4.78
N TYR A 257 12.29 7.95 -4.98
CA TYR A 257 13.61 7.70 -5.59
C TYR A 257 14.66 7.20 -4.60
N TYR A 258 14.33 7.16 -3.31
CA TYR A 258 15.21 6.60 -2.27
C TYR A 258 14.72 5.22 -1.80
N ALA A 259 13.42 5.05 -1.63
CA ALA A 259 12.76 3.88 -1.00
C ALA A 259 12.64 2.63 -1.97
#